data_3b791b612494ce2ce2714bce67d721ab
#
_entry.id   3b791b612494ce2ce2714bce67d721ab
#
_cell.length_a   1.000
_cell.length_b   1.000
_cell.length_c   1.000
_cell.angle_alpha   90.00
_cell.angle_beta   90.00
_cell.angle_gamma   90.00
#
_symmetry.space_group_name_H-M   'P 1'
#
loop_
_entity.id
_entity.type
_entity.pdbx_description
1 polymer ?
#
loop_
_entity_poly.entity_id
_entity_poly.type
_entity_poly.pdbx_seq_one_letter_code
_entity_poly.pdbx_strand_id
1 'polypeptide(L)'
;MMGVPTDLELRGIIPSCFAHIFGALDEGRQSDNETKYLVRCSYLEIYNEDVFDLLAEHKKNVPPTKLDVKEDVNKGVFVKDLKWLNMTSIPEMERAMNYGMSNRKTAATKMNSESSRSHSIFTIYIETATKKDGNQLIKAGKLNLVDLAVSPHFHHHPFDRRRTAIVNMKMFVSCCAGV
;
A
#
# COMPACT_ATOMS: atom_id res chain seq x y z
N MET A 1 -12.93 -4.26 0.97
CA MET A 1 -12.06 -3.07 1.07
C MET A 1 -12.29 -2.07 -0.07
N MET A 2 -12.54 -2.50 -1.32
CA MET A 2 -12.78 -1.59 -2.47
C MET A 2 -14.19 -0.98 -2.49
N GLY A 3 -15.18 -1.65 -1.94
CA GLY A 3 -16.58 -1.19 -1.99
C GLY A 3 -17.15 -1.21 -3.42
N VAL A 4 -18.20 -0.41 -3.64
CA VAL A 4 -18.81 -0.16 -4.96
C VAL A 4 -18.25 1.14 -5.51
N PRO A 5 -17.44 1.13 -6.60
CA PRO A 5 -16.71 2.33 -7.06
C PRO A 5 -17.60 3.49 -7.49
N THR A 6 -18.83 3.19 -7.92
CA THR A 6 -19.81 4.16 -8.45
C THR A 6 -20.69 4.79 -7.37
N ASP A 7 -20.66 4.29 -6.14
CA ASP A 7 -21.51 4.72 -5.04
C ASP A 7 -20.64 5.31 -3.91
N LEU A 8 -20.82 6.60 -3.62
CA LEU A 8 -20.06 7.31 -2.60
C LEU A 8 -20.31 6.77 -1.18
N GLU A 9 -21.52 6.30 -0.88
CA GLU A 9 -21.85 5.74 0.44
C GLU A 9 -21.32 4.31 0.62
N LEU A 10 -21.22 3.54 -0.48
CA LEU A 10 -20.72 2.18 -0.50
C LEU A 10 -19.24 2.11 -0.91
N ARG A 11 -18.59 3.25 -1.03
CA ARG A 11 -17.17 3.35 -1.34
C ARG A 11 -16.34 2.72 -0.22
N GLY A 12 -15.44 1.82 -0.60
CA GLY A 12 -14.59 1.12 0.36
C GLY A 12 -13.53 2.03 0.99
N ILE A 13 -12.88 1.52 2.05
CA ILE A 13 -11.86 2.25 2.80
C ILE A 13 -10.67 2.64 1.92
N ILE A 14 -10.27 1.81 0.95
CA ILE A 14 -9.12 2.08 0.07
C ILE A 14 -9.33 3.32 -0.80
N PRO A 15 -10.39 3.40 -1.63
CA PRO A 15 -10.63 4.60 -2.44
C PRO A 15 -10.89 5.84 -1.58
N SER A 16 -11.47 5.68 -0.38
CA SER A 16 -11.65 6.79 0.57
C SER A 16 -10.31 7.31 1.09
N CYS A 17 -9.36 6.42 1.41
CA CYS A 17 -7.99 6.80 1.80
C CYS A 17 -7.28 7.56 0.67
N PHE A 18 -7.41 7.10 -0.59
CA PHE A 18 -6.80 7.81 -1.72
C PHE A 18 -7.34 9.23 -1.87
N ALA A 19 -8.68 9.37 -1.84
CA ALA A 19 -9.32 10.67 -1.93
C ALA A 19 -8.89 11.61 -0.80
N HIS A 20 -8.82 11.12 0.43
CA HIS A 20 -8.41 11.90 1.58
C HIS A 20 -6.93 12.34 1.50
N ILE A 21 -6.03 11.42 1.11
CA ILE A 21 -4.60 11.72 0.96
C ILE A 21 -4.39 12.79 -0.10
N PHE A 22 -4.91 12.59 -1.33
CA PHE A 22 -4.68 13.54 -2.42
C PHE A 22 -5.40 14.86 -2.18
N GLY A 23 -6.60 14.86 -1.55
CA GLY A 23 -7.27 16.10 -1.14
C GLY A 23 -6.43 16.92 -0.16
N ALA A 24 -5.87 16.30 0.88
CA ALA A 24 -5.00 16.98 1.84
C ALA A 24 -3.69 17.49 1.20
N LEU A 25 -3.13 16.74 0.23
CA LEU A 25 -1.95 17.18 -0.51
C LEU A 25 -2.24 18.37 -1.42
N ASP A 26 -3.40 18.42 -2.07
CA ASP A 26 -3.80 19.54 -2.93
C ASP A 26 -4.10 20.80 -2.10
N GLU A 27 -4.74 20.67 -0.96
CA GLU A 27 -4.91 21.78 0.00
C GLU A 27 -3.57 22.30 0.50
N GLY A 28 -2.64 21.39 0.84
CA GLY A 28 -1.30 21.75 1.27
C GLY A 28 -0.50 22.50 0.18
N ARG A 29 -0.61 22.08 -1.09
CA ARG A 29 0.03 22.77 -2.23
C ARG A 29 -0.54 24.17 -2.47
N GLN A 30 -1.83 24.37 -2.23
CA GLN A 30 -2.47 25.69 -2.36
C GLN A 30 -2.06 26.64 -1.24
N SER A 31 -1.82 26.10 -0.04
CA SER A 31 -1.46 26.90 1.15
C SER A 31 0.02 27.25 1.21
N ASP A 32 0.89 26.39 0.66
CA ASP A 32 2.35 26.54 0.71
C ASP A 32 3.01 25.98 -0.56
N ASN A 33 3.42 26.89 -1.45
CA ASN A 33 4.09 26.54 -2.70
C ASN A 33 5.54 26.06 -2.53
N GLU A 34 6.14 26.21 -1.33
CA GLU A 34 7.52 25.78 -1.07
C GLU A 34 7.60 24.32 -0.60
N THR A 35 6.48 23.76 -0.14
CA THR A 35 6.44 22.36 0.28
C THR A 35 6.34 21.43 -0.93
N LYS A 36 7.30 20.52 -1.03
CA LYS A 36 7.31 19.44 -2.03
C LYS A 36 6.75 18.15 -1.43
N TYR A 37 5.99 17.43 -2.23
CA TYR A 37 5.36 16.17 -1.84
C TYR A 37 5.83 15.04 -2.76
N LEU A 38 6.16 13.90 -2.16
CA LEU A 38 6.43 12.64 -2.85
C LEU A 38 5.48 11.57 -2.30
N VAL A 39 4.68 10.98 -3.18
CA VAL A 39 3.82 9.84 -2.83
C VAL A 39 4.31 8.62 -3.59
N ARG A 40 4.51 7.53 -2.88
CA ARG A 40 4.89 6.23 -3.47
C ARG A 40 3.98 5.14 -2.96
N CYS A 41 3.75 4.14 -3.77
CA CYS A 41 3.06 2.94 -3.32
C CYS A 41 3.84 1.67 -3.66
N SER A 42 3.61 0.63 -2.85
CA SER A 42 4.01 -0.75 -3.12
C SER A 42 2.85 -1.67 -2.80
N TYR A 43 2.82 -2.83 -3.43
CA TYR A 43 1.78 -3.83 -3.19
C TYR A 43 2.39 -5.22 -3.19
N LEU A 44 2.27 -5.92 -2.09
CA LEU A 44 2.81 -7.27 -1.92
C LEU A 44 1.75 -8.26 -1.45
N GLU A 45 2.00 -9.53 -1.72
CA GLU A 45 1.25 -10.67 -1.19
C GLU A 45 2.18 -11.54 -0.36
N ILE A 46 1.66 -12.05 0.76
CA ILE A 46 2.31 -13.08 1.56
C ILE A 46 1.47 -14.36 1.41
N TYR A 47 2.04 -15.36 0.78
CA TYR A 47 1.41 -16.65 0.58
C TYR A 47 2.37 -17.76 1.00
N ASN A 48 1.95 -18.61 1.94
CA ASN A 48 2.74 -19.74 2.45
C ASN A 48 4.17 -19.32 2.86
N GLU A 49 4.28 -18.26 3.66
CA GLU A 49 5.54 -17.65 4.16
C GLU A 49 6.41 -16.96 3.08
N ASP A 50 6.05 -17.07 1.82
CA ASP A 50 6.74 -16.41 0.71
C ASP A 50 6.14 -15.03 0.42
N VAL A 51 6.98 -14.07 0.10
CA VAL A 51 6.57 -12.71 -0.26
C VAL A 51 6.71 -12.50 -1.77
N PHE A 52 5.64 -11.96 -2.39
CA PHE A 52 5.57 -11.68 -3.82
C PHE A 52 5.22 -10.22 -4.08
N ASP A 53 5.87 -9.61 -5.07
CA ASP A 53 5.55 -8.26 -5.52
C ASP A 53 4.40 -8.31 -6.52
N LEU A 54 3.28 -7.69 -6.17
CA LEU A 54 2.10 -7.61 -7.04
C LEU A 54 2.20 -6.49 -8.09
N LEU A 55 3.16 -5.56 -7.96
CA LEU A 55 3.41 -4.49 -8.93
C LEU A 55 4.57 -4.80 -9.89
N ALA A 56 5.26 -5.91 -9.69
CA ALA A 56 6.28 -6.37 -10.63
C ALA A 56 5.65 -6.81 -11.96
N GLU A 57 6.42 -6.71 -13.04
CA GLU A 57 6.03 -7.22 -14.34
C GLU A 57 6.11 -8.75 -14.35
N HIS A 58 4.97 -9.39 -14.51
CA HIS A 58 4.90 -10.84 -14.62
C HIS A 58 4.99 -11.28 -16.10
N LYS A 59 6.05 -11.98 -16.44
CA LYS A 59 6.16 -12.61 -17.76
C LYS A 59 5.18 -13.78 -17.84
N LYS A 60 4.52 -13.91 -19.00
CA LYS A 60 3.61 -15.03 -19.28
C LYS A 60 4.37 -16.36 -19.11
N ASN A 61 3.82 -17.29 -18.32
CA ASN A 61 4.40 -18.61 -18.03
C ASN A 61 5.69 -18.65 -17.17
N VAL A 62 6.06 -17.54 -16.55
CA VAL A 62 7.14 -17.51 -15.54
C VAL A 62 6.50 -17.39 -14.15
N PRO A 63 6.87 -18.24 -13.18
CA PRO A 63 6.37 -18.09 -11.83
C PRO A 63 6.86 -16.76 -11.23
N PRO A 64 6.05 -16.13 -10.35
CA PRO A 64 6.48 -14.90 -9.68
C PRO A 64 7.72 -15.16 -8.81
N THR A 65 8.63 -14.20 -8.80
CA THR A 65 9.86 -14.26 -8.00
C THR A 65 9.55 -14.00 -6.53
N LYS A 66 10.05 -14.86 -5.65
CA LYS A 66 10.00 -14.65 -4.20
C LYS A 66 10.96 -13.55 -3.80
N LEU A 67 10.52 -12.70 -2.87
CA LEU A 67 11.32 -11.61 -2.31
C LEU A 67 11.77 -11.93 -0.89
N ASP A 68 12.97 -11.48 -0.54
CA ASP A 68 13.55 -11.64 0.78
C ASP A 68 13.05 -10.56 1.74
N VAL A 69 12.65 -10.98 2.92
CA VAL A 69 12.42 -10.07 4.05
C VAL A 69 13.75 -9.85 4.77
N LYS A 70 14.12 -8.61 4.98
CA LYS A 70 15.37 -8.19 5.65
C LYS A 70 15.03 -7.29 6.83
N GLU A 71 15.94 -7.25 7.78
CA GLU A 71 15.91 -6.32 8.89
C GLU A 71 17.15 -5.43 8.87
N ASP A 72 16.95 -4.14 9.08
CA ASP A 72 17.99 -3.13 9.16
C ASP A 72 17.78 -2.30 10.42
N VAL A 73 18.85 -1.98 11.13
CA VAL A 73 18.81 -1.26 12.43
C VAL A 73 18.10 0.09 12.32
N ASN A 74 18.24 0.78 11.19
CA ASN A 74 17.70 2.12 10.97
C ASN A 74 16.32 2.08 10.28
N LYS A 75 16.09 1.12 9.37
CA LYS A 75 14.88 1.02 8.55
C LYS A 75 13.83 0.07 9.14
N GLY A 76 14.24 -0.77 10.11
CA GLY A 76 13.42 -1.86 10.60
C GLY A 76 13.26 -2.98 9.56
N VAL A 77 12.15 -3.70 9.63
CA VAL A 77 11.83 -4.79 8.69
C VAL A 77 11.39 -4.22 7.35
N PHE A 78 11.98 -4.69 6.26
CA PHE A 78 11.66 -4.31 4.88
C PHE A 78 11.78 -5.50 3.93
N VAL A 79 11.13 -5.39 2.77
CA VAL A 79 11.22 -6.39 1.71
C VAL A 79 12.23 -5.90 0.68
N LYS A 80 13.29 -6.69 0.47
CA LYS A 80 14.34 -6.37 -0.49
C LYS A 80 13.78 -6.43 -1.91
N ASP A 81 14.20 -5.51 -2.77
CA ASP A 81 13.83 -5.42 -4.19
C ASP A 81 12.32 -5.26 -4.46
N LEU A 82 11.51 -4.92 -3.44
CA LEU A 82 10.10 -4.59 -3.61
C LEU A 82 9.96 -3.33 -4.47
N LYS A 83 9.12 -3.40 -5.51
CA LYS A 83 8.88 -2.28 -6.43
C LYS A 83 8.07 -1.18 -5.76
N TRP A 84 8.56 0.04 -5.88
CA TRP A 84 7.88 1.25 -5.45
C TRP A 84 7.54 2.11 -6.66
N LEU A 85 6.28 2.50 -6.80
CA LEU A 85 5.80 3.36 -7.88
C LEU A 85 5.51 4.75 -7.34
N ASN A 86 6.01 5.79 -8.03
CA ASN A 86 5.65 7.17 -7.73
C ASN A 86 4.23 7.44 -8.23
N MET A 87 3.44 8.12 -7.40
CA MET A 87 2.04 8.43 -7.65
C MET A 87 1.82 9.92 -7.64
N THR A 88 1.14 10.43 -8.64
CA THR A 88 0.82 11.86 -8.78
C THR A 88 -0.68 12.14 -8.68
N SER A 89 -1.50 11.10 -8.79
CA SER A 89 -2.96 11.25 -8.84
C SER A 89 -3.71 10.01 -8.32
N ILE A 90 -4.98 10.21 -7.96
CA ILE A 90 -5.89 9.12 -7.56
C ILE A 90 -6.03 8.06 -8.67
N PRO A 91 -6.24 8.42 -9.97
CA PRO A 91 -6.34 7.42 -11.03
C PRO A 91 -5.08 6.54 -11.19
N GLU A 92 -3.88 7.07 -10.90
CA GLU A 92 -2.65 6.27 -10.91
C GLU A 92 -2.63 5.26 -9.76
N MET A 93 -3.05 5.67 -8.55
CA MET A 93 -3.17 4.78 -7.40
C MET A 93 -4.17 3.66 -7.66
N GLU A 94 -5.33 3.99 -8.26
CA GLU A 94 -6.36 3.01 -8.61
C GLU A 94 -5.86 2.03 -9.68
N ARG A 95 -5.13 2.50 -10.70
CA ARG A 95 -4.51 1.62 -11.69
C ARG A 95 -3.49 0.67 -11.07
N ALA A 96 -2.61 1.16 -10.21
CA ALA A 96 -1.63 0.33 -9.52
C ALA A 96 -2.31 -0.73 -8.65
N MET A 97 -3.34 -0.35 -7.89
CA MET A 97 -4.13 -1.28 -7.09
C MET A 97 -4.81 -2.35 -7.95
N ASN A 98 -5.51 -1.94 -9.02
CA ASN A 98 -6.21 -2.87 -9.91
C ASN A 98 -5.24 -3.82 -10.62
N TYR A 99 -4.07 -3.33 -11.03
CA TYR A 99 -3.02 -4.14 -11.62
C TYR A 99 -2.54 -5.24 -10.64
N GLY A 100 -2.20 -4.85 -9.40
CA GLY A 100 -1.78 -5.80 -8.38
C GLY A 100 -2.89 -6.81 -8.00
N MET A 101 -4.15 -6.36 -7.93
CA MET A 101 -5.29 -7.27 -7.71
C MET A 101 -5.46 -8.29 -8.85
N SER A 102 -5.20 -7.88 -10.09
CA SER A 102 -5.22 -8.78 -11.26
C SER A 102 -4.11 -9.84 -11.15
N ASN A 103 -2.89 -9.43 -10.76
CA ASN A 103 -1.77 -10.34 -10.56
C ASN A 103 -2.05 -11.34 -9.42
N ARG A 104 -2.62 -10.89 -8.31
CA ARG A 104 -3.04 -11.73 -7.19
C ARG A 104 -4.03 -12.82 -7.64
N LYS A 105 -5.06 -12.46 -8.41
CA LYS A 105 -6.05 -13.41 -8.95
C LYS A 105 -5.41 -14.46 -9.88
N THR A 106 -4.49 -14.04 -10.73
CA THR A 106 -3.80 -14.93 -11.67
C THR A 106 -2.90 -15.93 -10.96
N ALA A 107 -2.24 -15.52 -9.89
CA ALA A 107 -1.44 -16.40 -9.03
C ALA A 107 -2.32 -17.46 -8.32
N ALA A 108 -3.47 -17.05 -7.77
CA ALA A 108 -4.41 -17.93 -7.09
C ALA A 108 -4.96 -19.04 -8.01
N THR A 109 -5.26 -18.75 -9.28
CA THR A 109 -5.74 -19.77 -10.25
C THR A 109 -4.68 -20.79 -10.64
N LYS A 110 -3.40 -20.45 -10.53
CA LYS A 110 -2.27 -21.35 -10.87
C LYS A 110 -1.80 -22.22 -9.70
N MET A 111 -2.11 -21.83 -8.46
CA MET A 111 -1.56 -22.46 -7.23
C MET A 111 -2.61 -23.09 -6.29
N ASN A 112 -3.76 -23.51 -6.78
CA ASN A 112 -4.89 -23.95 -5.95
C ASN A 112 -5.60 -22.84 -5.18
N SER A 113 -6.79 -22.58 -5.60
CA SER A 113 -7.80 -21.56 -5.34
C SER A 113 -8.11 -21.18 -3.88
N GLU A 114 -7.16 -20.74 -3.08
CA GLU A 114 -7.52 -20.26 -1.75
C GLU A 114 -6.93 -18.89 -1.42
N SER A 115 -7.67 -17.85 -1.83
CA SER A 115 -7.47 -16.48 -1.32
C SER A 115 -7.65 -16.36 0.20
N SER A 116 -8.13 -17.45 0.85
CA SER A 116 -8.23 -17.58 2.30
C SER A 116 -6.89 -17.83 3.00
N ARG A 117 -5.82 -18.13 2.24
CA ARG A 117 -4.47 -18.40 2.77
C ARG A 117 -3.44 -17.34 2.44
N SER A 118 -3.85 -16.25 1.80
CA SER A 118 -2.92 -15.19 1.45
C SER A 118 -3.29 -13.88 2.11
N HIS A 119 -2.29 -13.17 2.61
CA HIS A 119 -2.40 -11.79 3.07
C HIS A 119 -1.91 -10.86 1.98
N SER A 120 -2.53 -9.70 1.84
CA SER A 120 -2.01 -8.68 0.95
C SER A 120 -1.84 -7.34 1.66
N ILE A 121 -0.75 -6.64 1.34
CA ILE A 121 -0.39 -5.37 1.97
C ILE A 121 -0.17 -4.34 0.87
N PHE A 122 -1.06 -3.35 0.80
CA PHE A 122 -0.88 -2.17 -0.04
C PHE A 122 -0.33 -1.04 0.84
N THR A 123 0.87 -0.59 0.54
CA THR A 123 1.56 0.44 1.31
C THR A 123 1.59 1.75 0.54
N ILE A 124 1.23 2.84 1.21
CA ILE A 124 1.38 4.21 0.73
C ILE A 124 2.44 4.89 1.61
N TYR A 125 3.45 5.47 0.97
CA TYR A 125 4.48 6.25 1.61
C TYR A 125 4.40 7.68 1.10
N ILE A 126 4.30 8.62 2.03
CA ILE A 126 4.18 10.04 1.74
C ILE A 126 5.36 10.73 2.40
N GLU A 127 6.07 11.54 1.63
CA GLU A 127 7.16 12.36 2.10
C GLU A 127 6.86 13.81 1.76
N THR A 128 7.07 14.70 2.73
CA THR A 128 6.94 16.14 2.55
C THR A 128 8.26 16.80 2.87
N ALA A 129 8.72 17.68 2.00
CA ALA A 129 9.93 18.46 2.20
C ALA A 129 9.58 19.94 2.18
N THR A 130 9.70 20.59 3.33
CA THR A 130 9.42 22.03 3.53
C THR A 130 10.72 22.74 3.88
N LYS A 131 10.92 23.95 3.31
CA LYS A 131 12.01 24.84 3.73
C LYS A 131 11.52 25.71 4.88
N LYS A 132 12.24 25.67 6.01
CA LYS A 132 11.96 26.54 7.16
C LYS A 132 13.28 27.09 7.72
N ASP A 133 13.41 28.40 7.82
CA ASP A 133 14.57 29.09 8.37
C ASP A 133 15.92 28.66 7.75
N GLY A 134 15.92 28.43 6.44
CA GLY A 134 17.11 27.95 5.70
C GLY A 134 17.39 26.45 5.80
N ASN A 135 16.66 25.73 6.64
CA ASN A 135 16.79 24.29 6.84
C ASN A 135 15.69 23.54 6.09
N GLN A 136 16.02 22.35 5.56
CA GLN A 136 15.04 21.46 4.96
C GLN A 136 14.46 20.53 6.03
N LEU A 137 13.16 20.65 6.28
CA LEU A 137 12.42 19.75 7.16
C LEU A 137 11.73 18.69 6.31
N ILE A 138 12.10 17.42 6.53
CA ILE A 138 11.46 16.28 5.87
C ILE A 138 10.57 15.56 6.88
N LYS A 139 9.28 15.41 6.54
CA LYS A 139 8.34 14.57 7.28
C LYS A 139 7.96 13.39 6.39
N ALA A 140 7.92 12.20 6.95
CA ALA A 140 7.50 11.00 6.24
C ALA A 140 6.38 10.27 6.99
N GLY A 141 5.41 9.76 6.24
CA GLY A 141 4.32 8.94 6.74
C GLY A 141 4.18 7.66 5.94
N LYS A 142 3.85 6.56 6.60
CA LYS A 142 3.61 5.27 6.00
C LYS A 142 2.23 4.76 6.42
N LEU A 143 1.37 4.46 5.43
CA LEU A 143 0.05 3.85 5.62
C LEU A 143 0.07 2.45 5.00
N ASN A 144 -0.25 1.43 5.80
CA ASN A 144 -0.41 0.07 5.33
C ASN A 144 -1.89 -0.32 5.36
N LEU A 145 -2.42 -0.73 4.22
CA LEU A 145 -3.75 -1.29 4.05
C LEU A 145 -3.60 -2.81 3.91
N VAL A 146 -4.02 -3.55 4.93
CA VAL A 146 -3.77 -4.99 5.05
C VAL A 146 -5.09 -5.74 4.85
N ASP A 147 -5.11 -6.69 3.92
CA ASP A 147 -6.19 -7.66 3.70
C ASP A 147 -5.71 -9.02 4.22
N LEU A 148 -6.23 -9.43 5.38
CA LEU A 148 -5.83 -10.67 6.02
C LEU A 148 -6.56 -11.88 5.42
N ALA A 149 -5.88 -13.01 5.35
CA ALA A 149 -6.50 -14.30 5.13
C ALA A 149 -7.43 -14.66 6.28
N VAL A 150 -8.63 -15.13 5.97
CA VAL A 150 -9.57 -15.60 6.99
C VAL A 150 -9.24 -17.07 7.32
N SER A 151 -8.93 -17.34 8.58
CA SER A 151 -8.71 -18.72 9.05
C SER A 151 -10.00 -19.55 8.91
N PRO A 152 -9.94 -20.79 8.38
CA PRO A 152 -11.12 -21.65 8.21
C PRO A 152 -11.85 -22.01 9.52
N HIS A 153 -11.22 -21.81 10.68
CA HIS A 153 -11.84 -22.08 11.98
C HIS A 153 -12.92 -21.06 12.43
N PHE A 154 -13.09 -19.94 11.72
CA PHE A 154 -14.10 -18.91 12.03
C PHE A 154 -15.44 -19.08 11.31
N HIS A 155 -15.70 -20.20 10.62
CA HIS A 155 -16.92 -20.41 9.84
C HIS A 155 -18.23 -20.64 10.65
N HIS A 156 -18.20 -20.61 11.98
CA HIS A 156 -19.40 -20.87 12.80
C HIS A 156 -20.10 -19.65 13.39
N HIS A 157 -19.72 -18.41 13.05
CA HIS A 157 -20.47 -17.23 13.46
C HIS A 157 -21.22 -16.61 12.27
N PRO A 158 -22.55 -16.49 12.31
CA PRO A 158 -23.34 -15.96 11.19
C PRO A 158 -23.10 -14.48 10.88
N PHE A 159 -22.26 -13.81 11.67
CA PHE A 159 -22.02 -12.37 11.57
C PHE A 159 -20.70 -11.96 10.89
N ASP A 160 -19.83 -12.92 10.52
CA ASP A 160 -18.46 -12.57 10.09
C ASP A 160 -18.15 -12.90 8.61
N ARG A 161 -18.90 -12.28 7.69
CA ARG A 161 -18.49 -12.17 6.27
C ARG A 161 -17.62 -10.96 5.98
N ARG A 162 -17.16 -10.23 7.00
CA ARG A 162 -16.28 -9.07 6.80
C ARG A 162 -14.84 -9.54 6.93
N ARG A 163 -14.12 -9.58 5.80
CA ARG A 163 -12.65 -9.64 5.82
C ARG A 163 -12.16 -8.52 6.73
N THR A 164 -11.43 -8.86 7.78
CA THR A 164 -10.89 -7.87 8.70
C THR A 164 -9.81 -7.08 7.98
N ALA A 165 -10.16 -5.87 7.59
CA ALA A 165 -9.18 -4.93 7.05
C ALA A 165 -8.46 -4.27 8.23
N ILE A 166 -7.16 -4.40 8.30
CA ILE A 166 -6.33 -3.68 9.27
C ILE A 166 -5.70 -2.49 8.54
N VAL A 167 -5.95 -1.31 9.08
CA VAL A 167 -5.27 -0.08 8.65
C VAL A 167 -4.22 0.24 9.71
N ASN A 168 -2.96 0.21 9.33
CA ASN A 168 -1.86 0.58 10.20
C ASN A 168 -1.16 1.81 9.63
N MET A 169 -1.20 2.91 10.37
CA MET A 169 -0.54 4.16 10.01
C MET A 169 0.63 4.42 10.95
N LYS A 170 1.81 4.65 10.38
CA LYS A 170 3.00 5.05 11.12
C LYS A 170 3.57 6.33 10.52
N MET A 171 3.73 7.35 11.36
CA MET A 171 4.31 8.63 10.97
C MET A 171 5.72 8.76 11.54
N PHE A 172 6.65 9.21 10.71
CA PHE A 172 8.02 9.54 11.11
C PHE A 172 8.32 10.98 10.74
N VAL A 173 9.01 11.66 11.64
CA VAL A 173 9.54 13.00 11.36
C VAL A 173 11.05 12.89 11.41
N SER A 174 11.71 13.25 10.30
CA SER A 174 13.16 13.36 10.23
C SER A 174 13.52 14.80 9.91
N CYS A 175 14.38 15.39 10.72
CA CYS A 175 14.95 16.71 10.47
C CYS A 175 16.36 16.49 9.90
N CYS A 176 16.53 16.75 8.60
CA CYS A 176 17.87 16.84 8.03
C CYS A 176 18.34 18.28 8.23
N ALA A 177 19.19 18.51 9.25
CA ALA A 177 19.98 19.73 9.30
C ALA A 177 20.91 19.70 8.08
N GLY A 178 20.83 20.74 7.25
CA GLY A 178 21.70 20.86 6.08
C GLY A 178 23.18 20.89 6.52
N VAL A 179 23.99 20.13 5.80
CA VAL A 179 25.45 20.24 5.80
C VAL A 179 25.83 21.32 4.80
#